data_954b75b6e78a30f46dae05862eb46198
#
_entry.id   954b75b6e78a30f46dae05862eb46198
#
_cell.length_a   1.000
_cell.length_b   1.000
_cell.length_c   1.000
_cell.angle_alpha   90.00
_cell.angle_beta   90.00
_cell.angle_gamma   90.00
#
_symmetry.space_group_name_H-M   'P 1'
#
loop_
_entity.id
_entity.type
_entity.pdbx_description
1 polymer ?
#
loop_
_entity_poly.entity_id
_entity_poly.type
_entity_poly.pdbx_seq_one_letter_code
_entity_poly.pdbx_strand_id
1 'polypeptide(L)'
;MLRALERFAPLPLQEDYDNAGLQIGLTEADVSGALLCLDVTEAVLDEAVSLGCNLIVAHHPLIFRPLKCVSDANYVQRVVMRAIQEHIAIIAMHTNLDNAPGGVNFKIAEKLGLCDARLFAVKQVAGFEGGSGVIGELPEPMAAEAFIKQVKETFGVQCVMANELLRRPVSKVAICGGAGSFLLRDAVAEGADAFITGEMHYHDYFDHEQQIQICVIGHYQSEQYTKEIFQSIIEEQCHGVTCHLSQVNTNPIVYL
;
A
#
# COMPACT_ATOMS: atom_id res chain seq x y z
N MET A 1 -15.81 4.19 12.40
CA MET A 1 -14.54 4.10 11.68
C MET A 1 -14.45 2.87 10.79
N LEU A 2 -14.52 1.64 11.29
CA LEU A 2 -14.48 0.43 10.47
C LEU A 2 -15.40 0.52 9.24
N ARG A 3 -16.69 0.86 9.43
CA ARG A 3 -17.64 1.02 8.32
C ARG A 3 -17.29 2.13 7.32
N ALA A 4 -16.56 3.16 7.72
CA ALA A 4 -16.11 4.22 6.82
C ALA A 4 -14.99 3.71 5.91
N LEU A 5 -14.01 3.00 6.49
CA LEU A 5 -12.93 2.36 5.76
C LEU A 5 -13.45 1.29 4.80
N GLU A 6 -14.36 0.42 5.26
CA GLU A 6 -14.96 -0.64 4.43
C GLU A 6 -15.90 -0.12 3.32
N ARG A 7 -16.49 1.07 3.48
CA ARG A 7 -17.22 1.72 2.37
C ARG A 7 -16.30 2.22 1.28
N PHE A 8 -15.13 2.73 1.64
CA PHE A 8 -14.13 3.16 0.68
C PHE A 8 -13.47 1.97 -0.03
N ALA A 9 -13.05 0.97 0.72
CA ALA A 9 -12.42 -0.24 0.22
C ALA A 9 -13.14 -1.49 0.78
N PRO A 10 -14.21 -1.95 0.11
CA PRO A 10 -15.01 -3.08 0.56
C PRO A 10 -14.20 -4.37 0.74
N LEU A 11 -14.40 -5.09 1.84
CA LEU A 11 -13.69 -6.34 2.14
C LEU A 11 -13.77 -7.40 1.01
N PRO A 12 -14.86 -7.54 0.25
CA PRO A 12 -14.87 -8.47 -0.88
C PRO A 12 -13.83 -8.18 -1.97
N LEU A 13 -13.23 -7.00 -2.01
CA LEU A 13 -12.13 -6.68 -2.93
C LEU A 13 -10.78 -7.26 -2.50
N GLN A 14 -10.64 -7.79 -1.28
CA GLN A 14 -9.40 -8.41 -0.85
C GLN A 14 -9.09 -9.69 -1.64
N GLU A 15 -7.81 -10.06 -1.69
CA GLU A 15 -7.40 -11.35 -2.26
C GLU A 15 -7.77 -12.51 -1.32
N ASP A 16 -7.97 -13.70 -1.89
CA ASP A 16 -8.46 -14.89 -1.15
C ASP A 16 -7.54 -15.33 0.00
N TYR A 17 -6.25 -14.98 -0.07
CA TYR A 17 -5.25 -15.30 0.96
C TYR A 17 -5.14 -14.25 2.06
N ASP A 18 -5.84 -13.12 1.91
CA ASP A 18 -5.69 -11.95 2.77
C ASP A 18 -6.54 -12.02 4.04
N ASN A 19 -6.26 -11.13 4.98
CA ASN A 19 -6.98 -11.00 6.23
C ASN A 19 -7.16 -9.52 6.60
N ALA A 20 -7.80 -8.74 5.72
CA ALA A 20 -8.16 -7.34 5.99
C ALA A 20 -9.33 -7.23 6.98
N GLY A 21 -9.54 -6.04 7.54
CA GLY A 21 -10.62 -5.72 8.46
C GLY A 21 -10.16 -5.63 9.92
N LEU A 22 -11.09 -5.79 10.85
CA LEU A 22 -10.81 -5.71 12.29
C LEU A 22 -9.94 -6.89 12.74
N GLN A 23 -8.72 -6.59 13.17
CA GLN A 23 -7.76 -7.59 13.63
C GLN A 23 -7.87 -7.85 15.15
N ILE A 24 -8.00 -6.77 15.92
CA ILE A 24 -8.07 -6.77 17.38
C ILE A 24 -9.04 -5.69 17.83
N GLY A 25 -9.82 -5.97 18.86
CA GLY A 25 -10.69 -5.01 19.53
C GLY A 25 -12.18 -5.30 19.40
N LEU A 26 -12.99 -4.36 19.87
CA LEU A 26 -14.45 -4.44 19.90
C LEU A 26 -15.05 -3.50 18.86
N THR A 27 -16.14 -3.93 18.20
CA THR A 27 -16.83 -3.16 17.17
C THR A 27 -17.59 -1.95 17.70
N GLU A 28 -17.90 -1.90 19.00
CA GLU A 28 -18.68 -0.85 19.66
C GLU A 28 -17.80 -0.04 20.65
N ALA A 29 -16.51 0.12 20.36
CA ALA A 29 -15.61 0.92 21.18
C ALA A 29 -15.64 2.40 20.77
N ASP A 30 -15.65 3.31 21.74
CA ASP A 30 -15.40 4.73 21.50
C ASP A 30 -13.91 4.93 21.15
N VAL A 31 -13.65 5.76 20.14
CA VAL A 31 -12.30 6.04 19.69
C VAL A 31 -11.83 7.39 20.21
N SER A 32 -10.79 7.39 21.04
CA SER A 32 -10.15 8.60 21.57
C SER A 32 -9.21 9.27 20.59
N GLY A 33 -8.53 8.47 19.74
CA GLY A 33 -7.62 8.89 18.70
C GLY A 33 -7.19 7.70 17.85
N ALA A 34 -6.77 7.96 16.62
CA ALA A 34 -6.31 6.94 15.68
C ALA A 34 -4.87 7.20 15.25
N LEU A 35 -4.00 6.18 15.33
CA LEU A 35 -2.67 6.17 14.75
C LEU A 35 -2.72 5.43 13.41
N LEU A 36 -2.20 6.06 12.35
CA LEU A 36 -2.24 5.55 10.98
C LEU A 36 -0.83 5.14 10.56
N CYS A 37 -0.65 3.90 10.14
CA CYS A 37 0.67 3.33 9.83
C CYS A 37 0.64 2.39 8.62
N LEU A 38 1.82 1.95 8.18
CA LEU A 38 1.95 0.87 7.20
C LEU A 38 1.90 -0.48 7.90
N ASP A 39 2.80 -0.71 8.84
CA ASP A 39 2.93 -1.94 9.60
C ASP A 39 2.66 -1.71 11.09
N VAL A 40 2.14 -2.72 11.79
CA VAL A 40 1.98 -2.67 13.25
C VAL A 40 3.15 -3.39 13.91
N THR A 41 4.03 -2.62 14.54
CA THR A 41 5.19 -3.12 15.30
C THR A 41 5.06 -2.75 16.78
N GLU A 42 5.96 -3.26 17.62
CA GLU A 42 6.03 -2.88 19.04
C GLU A 42 6.27 -1.37 19.19
N ALA A 43 7.13 -0.78 18.34
CA ALA A 43 7.39 0.66 18.34
C ALA A 43 6.19 1.52 17.92
N VAL A 44 5.40 1.05 16.94
CA VAL A 44 4.14 1.71 16.56
C VAL A 44 3.11 1.64 17.69
N LEU A 45 3.07 0.53 18.41
CA LEU A 45 2.20 0.41 19.58
C LEU A 45 2.63 1.36 20.72
N ASP A 46 3.96 1.51 20.96
CA ASP A 46 4.50 2.50 21.88
C ASP A 46 4.08 3.93 21.51
N GLU A 47 4.16 4.25 20.23
CA GLU A 47 3.72 5.55 19.70
C GLU A 47 2.21 5.76 19.94
N ALA A 48 1.36 4.77 19.65
CA ALA A 48 -0.07 4.86 19.91
C ALA A 48 -0.40 5.13 21.38
N VAL A 49 0.24 4.39 22.30
CA VAL A 49 0.10 4.60 23.75
C VAL A 49 0.53 6.02 24.14
N SER A 50 1.68 6.48 23.64
CA SER A 50 2.22 7.81 23.98
C SER A 50 1.32 8.96 23.51
N LEU A 51 0.59 8.77 22.41
CA LEU A 51 -0.34 9.73 21.82
C LEU A 51 -1.76 9.60 22.39
N GLY A 52 -2.02 8.63 23.27
CA GLY A 52 -3.36 8.37 23.81
C GLY A 52 -4.34 7.81 22.78
N CYS A 53 -3.84 7.22 21.69
CA CYS A 53 -4.65 6.57 20.67
C CYS A 53 -5.08 5.18 21.11
N ASN A 54 -6.37 4.87 21.03
CA ASN A 54 -6.89 3.53 21.27
C ASN A 54 -7.30 2.79 20.00
N LEU A 55 -6.94 3.34 18.82
CA LEU A 55 -7.09 2.68 17.53
C LEU A 55 -5.81 2.83 16.72
N ILE A 56 -5.40 1.73 16.06
CA ILE A 56 -4.41 1.73 14.99
C ILE A 56 -5.10 1.31 13.70
N VAL A 57 -4.91 2.08 12.63
CA VAL A 57 -5.30 1.68 11.27
C VAL A 57 -4.03 1.45 10.48
N ALA A 58 -3.84 0.23 10.04
CA ALA A 58 -2.64 -0.21 9.33
C ALA A 58 -2.99 -0.66 7.90
N HIS A 59 -2.02 -0.60 7.02
CA HIS A 59 -2.13 -1.24 5.72
C HIS A 59 -1.95 -2.76 5.85
N HIS A 60 -0.81 -3.19 6.35
CA HIS A 60 -0.53 -4.61 6.49
C HIS A 60 -1.23 -5.22 7.71
N PRO A 61 -1.93 -6.36 7.53
CA PRO A 61 -2.55 -7.06 8.65
C PRO A 61 -1.50 -7.63 9.61
N LEU A 62 -1.59 -7.25 10.90
CA LEU A 62 -0.74 -7.82 11.94
C LEU A 62 -0.92 -9.34 12.01
N ILE A 63 -2.17 -9.80 11.95
CA ILE A 63 -2.52 -11.22 11.95
C ILE A 63 -2.76 -11.67 10.50
N PHE A 64 -1.70 -11.74 9.70
CA PHE A 64 -1.79 -12.20 8.31
C PHE A 64 -2.11 -13.70 8.21
N ARG A 65 -1.61 -14.49 9.15
CA ARG A 65 -1.88 -15.93 9.24
C ARG A 65 -2.55 -16.25 10.57
N PRO A 66 -3.49 -17.22 10.63
CA PRO A 66 -4.14 -17.60 11.87
C PRO A 66 -3.15 -17.92 12.99
N LEU A 67 -3.38 -17.35 14.17
CA LEU A 67 -2.58 -17.64 15.35
C LEU A 67 -3.10 -18.92 16.02
N LYS A 68 -2.20 -19.85 16.35
CA LYS A 68 -2.51 -21.06 17.12
C LYS A 68 -2.40 -20.84 18.64
N CYS A 69 -1.67 -19.82 19.03
CA CYS A 69 -1.51 -19.39 20.44
C CYS A 69 -1.16 -17.90 20.47
N VAL A 70 -1.30 -17.29 21.64
CA VAL A 70 -0.84 -15.93 21.92
C VAL A 70 0.14 -16.01 23.08
N SER A 71 1.41 -15.70 22.81
CA SER A 71 2.52 -15.76 23.77
C SER A 71 3.57 -14.71 23.41
N ASP A 72 4.76 -14.79 23.96
CA ASP A 72 5.90 -13.93 23.66
C ASP A 72 6.83 -14.46 22.56
N ALA A 73 6.45 -15.57 21.88
CA ALA A 73 7.33 -16.32 20.97
C ALA A 73 7.79 -15.53 19.74
N ASN A 74 6.98 -14.58 19.24
CA ASN A 74 7.33 -13.71 18.12
C ASN A 74 6.68 -12.33 18.27
N TYR A 75 7.09 -11.37 17.40
CA TYR A 75 6.62 -9.99 17.50
C TYR A 75 5.10 -9.86 17.31
N VAL A 76 4.50 -10.64 16.41
CA VAL A 76 3.05 -10.60 16.15
C VAL A 76 2.28 -10.95 17.42
N GLN A 77 2.65 -12.06 18.09
CA GLN A 77 1.99 -12.50 19.32
C GLN A 77 2.21 -11.51 20.48
N ARG A 78 3.42 -10.91 20.60
CA ARG A 78 3.68 -9.88 21.62
C ARG A 78 2.85 -8.63 21.39
N VAL A 79 2.76 -8.15 20.14
CA VAL A 79 1.94 -6.99 19.78
C VAL A 79 0.46 -7.27 20.02
N VAL A 80 -0.05 -8.45 19.61
CA VAL A 80 -1.45 -8.87 19.88
C VAL A 80 -1.76 -8.84 21.37
N MET A 81 -0.91 -9.49 22.18
CA MET A 81 -1.10 -9.56 23.62
C MET A 81 -1.11 -8.16 24.25
N ARG A 82 -0.16 -7.32 23.86
CA ARG A 82 -0.03 -5.97 24.38
C ARG A 82 -1.17 -5.06 23.92
N ALA A 83 -1.59 -5.12 22.66
CA ALA A 83 -2.72 -4.34 22.15
C ALA A 83 -4.02 -4.64 22.94
N ILE A 84 -4.24 -5.92 23.29
CA ILE A 84 -5.38 -6.32 24.13
C ILE A 84 -5.26 -5.73 25.55
N GLN A 85 -4.07 -5.78 26.16
CA GLN A 85 -3.83 -5.24 27.49
C GLN A 85 -3.99 -3.71 27.57
N GLU A 86 -3.53 -3.00 26.53
CA GLU A 86 -3.61 -1.54 26.40
C GLU A 86 -4.96 -1.05 25.84
N HIS A 87 -5.89 -1.99 25.59
CA HIS A 87 -7.21 -1.68 24.98
C HIS A 87 -7.14 -0.95 23.64
N ILE A 88 -6.12 -1.27 22.82
CA ILE A 88 -5.93 -0.70 21.48
C ILE A 88 -6.55 -1.63 20.46
N ALA A 89 -7.50 -1.09 19.68
CA ALA A 89 -8.06 -1.79 18.53
C ALA A 89 -7.12 -1.65 17.31
N ILE A 90 -7.08 -2.69 16.47
CA ILE A 90 -6.27 -2.70 15.23
C ILE A 90 -7.17 -3.08 14.06
N ILE A 91 -7.18 -2.23 13.03
CA ILE A 91 -7.85 -2.46 11.75
C ILE A 91 -6.79 -2.51 10.66
N ALA A 92 -6.87 -3.48 9.76
CA ALA A 92 -6.04 -3.57 8.57
C ALA A 92 -6.86 -3.33 7.31
N MET A 93 -6.35 -2.51 6.41
CA MET A 93 -6.90 -2.27 5.07
C MET A 93 -5.79 -2.57 4.07
N HIS A 94 -5.76 -3.79 3.56
CA HIS A 94 -4.65 -4.35 2.80
C HIS A 94 -5.02 -4.50 1.32
N THR A 95 -5.08 -5.70 0.77
CA THR A 95 -5.36 -5.90 -0.65
C THR A 95 -6.73 -5.40 -1.09
N ASN A 96 -7.69 -5.29 -0.18
CA ASN A 96 -8.95 -4.61 -0.47
C ASN A 96 -8.74 -3.12 -0.80
N LEU A 97 -7.78 -2.45 -0.15
CA LEU A 97 -7.43 -1.06 -0.43
C LEU A 97 -6.56 -0.95 -1.70
N ASP A 98 -5.67 -1.91 -1.96
CA ASP A 98 -4.90 -1.96 -3.21
C ASP A 98 -5.82 -2.05 -4.43
N ASN A 99 -6.89 -2.85 -4.30
CA ASN A 99 -7.84 -3.13 -5.36
C ASN A 99 -8.96 -2.08 -5.49
N ALA A 100 -9.10 -1.18 -4.53
CA ALA A 100 -10.16 -0.19 -4.53
C ALA A 100 -9.87 0.99 -5.47
N PRO A 101 -10.88 1.53 -6.18
CA PRO A 101 -10.77 2.85 -6.81
C PRO A 101 -10.37 3.92 -5.78
N GLY A 102 -9.37 4.73 -6.11
CA GLY A 102 -8.82 5.73 -5.19
C GLY A 102 -7.88 5.17 -4.11
N GLY A 103 -7.58 3.87 -4.13
CA GLY A 103 -6.69 3.20 -3.18
C GLY A 103 -5.20 3.43 -3.44
N VAL A 104 -4.37 2.49 -2.96
CA VAL A 104 -2.90 2.63 -2.89
C VAL A 104 -2.28 2.97 -4.25
N ASN A 105 -2.66 2.26 -5.32
CA ASN A 105 -2.09 2.46 -6.64
C ASN A 105 -2.48 3.81 -7.27
N PHE A 106 -3.67 4.33 -6.94
CA PHE A 106 -4.05 5.70 -7.31
C PHE A 106 -3.23 6.74 -6.55
N LYS A 107 -2.90 6.48 -5.28
CA LYS A 107 -2.03 7.38 -4.50
C LYS A 107 -0.62 7.42 -5.08
N ILE A 108 -0.08 6.30 -5.54
CA ILE A 108 1.21 6.25 -6.25
C ILE A 108 1.13 7.06 -7.56
N ALA A 109 0.06 6.90 -8.34
CA ALA A 109 -0.17 7.66 -9.56
C ALA A 109 -0.27 9.17 -9.32
N GLU A 110 -0.99 9.59 -8.26
CA GLU A 110 -1.08 10.98 -7.79
C GLU A 110 0.30 11.55 -7.45
N LYS A 111 1.11 10.82 -6.68
CA LYS A 111 2.48 11.25 -6.30
C LYS A 111 3.38 11.44 -7.52
N LEU A 112 3.22 10.63 -8.56
CA LEU A 112 3.95 10.75 -9.83
C LEU A 112 3.42 11.86 -10.74
N GLY A 113 2.24 12.42 -10.44
CA GLY A 113 1.57 13.41 -11.27
C GLY A 113 1.00 12.83 -12.56
N LEU A 114 0.58 11.56 -12.56
CA LEU A 114 -0.04 10.95 -13.73
C LEU A 114 -1.43 11.53 -13.99
N CYS A 115 -1.74 11.77 -15.26
CA CYS A 115 -3.06 12.13 -15.75
C CYS A 115 -3.86 10.87 -16.13
N ASP A 116 -5.19 10.99 -16.18
CA ASP A 116 -6.12 9.96 -16.66
C ASP A 116 -5.90 8.57 -16.00
N ALA A 117 -5.54 8.58 -14.72
CA ALA A 117 -5.28 7.37 -13.96
C ALA A 117 -6.56 6.51 -13.85
N ARG A 118 -6.47 5.26 -14.26
CA ARG A 118 -7.57 4.28 -14.22
C ARG A 118 -7.07 2.90 -13.80
N LEU A 119 -7.98 2.08 -13.30
CA LEU A 119 -7.69 0.66 -13.06
C LEU A 119 -7.36 -0.05 -14.38
N PHE A 120 -6.46 -1.02 -14.32
CA PHE A 120 -6.27 -2.05 -15.35
C PHE A 120 -6.29 -3.44 -14.69
N ALA A 121 -6.41 -4.50 -15.48
CA ALA A 121 -6.67 -5.85 -14.96
C ALA A 121 -7.91 -5.87 -14.02
N VAL A 122 -8.98 -5.19 -14.46
CA VAL A 122 -10.19 -4.96 -13.69
C VAL A 122 -10.92 -6.28 -13.41
N LYS A 123 -11.41 -6.43 -12.18
CA LYS A 123 -12.25 -7.54 -11.74
C LYS A 123 -13.55 -7.02 -11.11
N GLN A 124 -14.63 -7.80 -11.25
CA GLN A 124 -15.89 -7.56 -10.57
C GLN A 124 -16.08 -8.62 -9.48
N VAL A 125 -16.17 -8.19 -8.24
CA VAL A 125 -16.29 -9.09 -7.07
C VAL A 125 -17.45 -8.62 -6.19
N ALA A 126 -18.43 -9.48 -5.97
CA ALA A 126 -19.61 -9.21 -5.14
C ALA A 126 -20.34 -7.88 -5.47
N GLY A 127 -20.32 -7.47 -6.74
CA GLY A 127 -20.95 -6.21 -7.21
C GLY A 127 -20.04 -4.97 -7.08
N PHE A 128 -18.81 -5.13 -6.65
CA PHE A 128 -17.80 -4.07 -6.60
C PHE A 128 -16.82 -4.22 -7.77
N GLU A 129 -16.45 -3.07 -8.36
CA GLU A 129 -15.36 -3.00 -9.31
C GLU A 129 -14.04 -2.75 -8.58
N GLY A 130 -13.00 -3.50 -8.94
CA GLY A 130 -11.66 -3.33 -8.40
C GLY A 130 -10.59 -3.84 -9.35
N GLY A 131 -9.34 -3.60 -9.00
CA GLY A 131 -8.19 -4.06 -9.78
C GLY A 131 -6.89 -3.69 -9.09
N SER A 132 -5.93 -4.62 -9.12
CA SER A 132 -4.67 -4.47 -8.39
C SER A 132 -3.69 -3.50 -9.06
N GLY A 133 -3.99 -2.99 -10.24
CA GLY A 133 -3.12 -2.08 -10.98
C GLY A 133 -3.81 -0.81 -11.42
N VAL A 134 -3.03 0.27 -11.49
CA VAL A 134 -3.43 1.57 -12.06
C VAL A 134 -2.53 1.91 -13.22
N ILE A 135 -3.09 2.44 -14.30
CA ILE A 135 -2.38 2.94 -15.46
C ILE A 135 -2.79 4.38 -15.74
N GLY A 136 -1.83 5.23 -16.07
CA GLY A 136 -2.05 6.63 -16.38
C GLY A 136 -0.97 7.16 -17.31
N GLU A 137 -1.04 8.44 -17.65
CA GLU A 137 -0.13 9.08 -18.58
C GLU A 137 0.67 10.18 -17.89
N LEU A 138 1.96 10.30 -18.23
CA LEU A 138 2.75 11.48 -17.85
C LEU A 138 2.21 12.71 -18.58
N PRO A 139 2.22 13.89 -17.98
CA PRO A 139 1.82 15.14 -18.65
C PRO A 139 2.61 15.40 -19.92
N GLU A 140 3.88 15.01 -19.95
CA GLU A 140 4.75 15.07 -21.13
C GLU A 140 5.62 13.81 -21.19
N PRO A 141 5.80 13.18 -22.38
CA PRO A 141 6.70 12.05 -22.54
C PRO A 141 8.14 12.44 -22.21
N MET A 142 8.88 11.55 -21.54
CA MET A 142 10.27 11.80 -21.18
C MET A 142 11.16 10.58 -21.42
N ALA A 143 12.47 10.79 -21.51
CA ALA A 143 13.43 9.70 -21.62
C ALA A 143 13.40 8.81 -20.37
N ALA A 144 13.62 7.50 -20.54
CA ALA A 144 13.57 6.52 -19.45
C ALA A 144 14.50 6.89 -18.26
N GLU A 145 15.68 7.42 -18.53
CA GLU A 145 16.60 7.89 -17.49
C GLU A 145 16.02 9.04 -16.66
N ALA A 146 15.37 10.01 -17.31
CA ALA A 146 14.70 11.13 -16.65
C ALA A 146 13.51 10.64 -15.82
N PHE A 147 12.75 9.68 -16.36
CA PHE A 147 11.63 9.05 -15.66
C PHE A 147 12.11 8.32 -14.38
N ILE A 148 13.16 7.50 -14.45
CA ILE A 148 13.72 6.82 -13.28
C ILE A 148 14.22 7.85 -12.24
N LYS A 149 14.81 8.95 -12.68
CA LYS A 149 15.21 10.03 -11.78
C LYS A 149 14.00 10.65 -11.08
N GLN A 150 12.92 10.94 -11.80
CA GLN A 150 11.67 11.44 -11.22
C GLN A 150 11.09 10.44 -10.21
N VAL A 151 11.06 9.14 -10.53
CA VAL A 151 10.63 8.07 -9.61
C VAL A 151 11.46 8.09 -8.33
N LYS A 152 12.79 8.19 -8.43
CA LYS A 152 13.69 8.28 -7.27
C LYS A 152 13.39 9.48 -6.38
N GLU A 153 13.20 10.64 -6.99
CA GLU A 153 12.91 11.89 -6.27
C GLU A 153 11.53 11.83 -5.60
N THR A 154 10.51 11.35 -6.32
CA THR A 154 9.13 11.24 -5.82
C THR A 154 9.01 10.31 -4.61
N PHE A 155 9.67 9.16 -4.65
CA PHE A 155 9.57 8.15 -3.58
C PHE A 155 10.70 8.19 -2.57
N GLY A 156 11.65 9.12 -2.72
CA GLY A 156 12.78 9.28 -1.80
C GLY A 156 13.72 8.07 -1.80
N VAL A 157 13.87 7.36 -2.94
CA VAL A 157 14.68 6.15 -3.01
C VAL A 157 16.07 6.42 -3.58
N GLN A 158 17.09 5.83 -2.97
CA GLN A 158 18.47 5.98 -3.43
C GLN A 158 18.77 5.10 -4.64
N CYS A 159 18.09 3.97 -4.78
CA CYS A 159 18.29 2.99 -5.83
C CYS A 159 16.94 2.50 -6.37
N VAL A 160 16.82 2.38 -7.68
CA VAL A 160 15.73 1.68 -8.38
C VAL A 160 16.34 0.49 -9.09
N MET A 161 15.82 -0.73 -8.86
CA MET A 161 16.19 -1.86 -9.70
C MET A 161 15.41 -1.76 -11.01
N ALA A 162 16.11 -1.83 -12.13
CA ALA A 162 15.55 -1.65 -13.46
C ALA A 162 16.16 -2.64 -14.46
N ASN A 163 15.44 -2.88 -15.55
CA ASN A 163 16.01 -3.52 -16.74
C ASN A 163 16.82 -2.51 -17.59
N GLU A 164 17.33 -2.94 -18.76
CA GLU A 164 18.00 -2.03 -19.71
C GLU A 164 17.10 -0.82 -20.03
N LEU A 165 17.70 0.38 -20.07
CA LEU A 165 16.96 1.61 -20.34
C LEU A 165 16.22 1.54 -21.67
N LEU A 166 14.94 1.86 -21.62
CA LEU A 166 14.08 1.95 -22.81
C LEU A 166 14.60 3.06 -23.73
N ARG A 167 14.74 2.78 -25.02
CA ARG A 167 15.30 3.73 -26.01
C ARG A 167 14.25 4.70 -26.58
N ARG A 168 12.96 4.45 -26.32
CA ARG A 168 11.87 5.35 -26.65
C ARG A 168 11.39 6.10 -25.41
N PRO A 169 10.73 7.25 -25.57
CA PRO A 169 10.17 7.97 -24.44
C PRO A 169 9.16 7.15 -23.66
N VAL A 170 9.09 7.40 -22.35
CA VAL A 170 8.04 6.94 -21.47
C VAL A 170 6.92 7.97 -21.45
N SER A 171 5.70 7.54 -21.71
CA SER A 171 4.48 8.34 -21.63
C SER A 171 3.44 7.66 -20.75
N LYS A 172 3.13 6.39 -21.02
CA LYS A 172 2.14 5.62 -20.30
C LYS A 172 2.79 4.77 -19.24
N VAL A 173 2.33 4.91 -17.98
CA VAL A 173 2.92 4.27 -16.81
C VAL A 173 1.88 3.39 -16.13
N ALA A 174 2.19 2.11 -15.96
CA ALA A 174 1.44 1.17 -15.16
C ALA A 174 2.07 1.01 -13.77
N ILE A 175 1.24 0.82 -12.75
CA ILE A 175 1.62 0.79 -11.34
C ILE A 175 0.95 -0.38 -10.65
N CYS A 176 1.71 -1.14 -9.87
CA CYS A 176 1.20 -2.03 -8.85
C CYS A 176 2.19 -2.03 -7.68
N GLY A 177 1.85 -1.34 -6.58
CA GLY A 177 2.65 -1.28 -5.36
C GLY A 177 2.85 -2.65 -4.72
N GLY A 178 3.69 -2.70 -3.67
CA GLY A 178 3.98 -3.97 -2.99
C GLY A 178 4.56 -5.04 -3.89
N ALA A 179 4.09 -6.28 -3.76
CA ALA A 179 4.52 -7.43 -4.55
C ALA A 179 3.73 -7.54 -5.88
N GLY A 180 3.78 -6.50 -6.70
CA GLY A 180 2.93 -6.34 -7.88
C GLY A 180 3.45 -6.96 -9.19
N SER A 181 4.57 -7.70 -9.18
CA SER A 181 5.21 -8.23 -10.40
C SER A 181 4.29 -9.09 -11.27
N PHE A 182 3.26 -9.70 -10.70
CA PHE A 182 2.28 -10.54 -11.42
C PHE A 182 1.50 -9.77 -12.50
N LEU A 183 1.42 -8.43 -12.41
CA LEU A 183 0.74 -7.58 -13.41
C LEU A 183 1.66 -7.09 -14.55
N LEU A 184 2.93 -7.44 -14.58
CA LEU A 184 3.85 -6.96 -15.61
C LEU A 184 3.37 -7.31 -17.04
N ARG A 185 2.85 -8.52 -17.24
CA ARG A 185 2.34 -8.96 -18.55
C ARG A 185 1.09 -8.19 -18.97
N ASP A 186 0.21 -7.91 -18.01
CA ASP A 186 -1.00 -7.10 -18.26
C ASP A 186 -0.62 -5.65 -18.57
N ALA A 187 0.38 -5.09 -17.87
CA ALA A 187 0.91 -3.75 -18.17
C ALA A 187 1.48 -3.66 -19.59
N VAL A 188 2.21 -4.69 -20.03
CA VAL A 188 2.70 -4.78 -21.42
C VAL A 188 1.52 -4.86 -22.40
N ALA A 189 0.50 -5.67 -22.12
CA ALA A 189 -0.69 -5.82 -22.97
C ALA A 189 -1.51 -4.53 -23.06
N GLU A 190 -1.55 -3.71 -22.00
CA GLU A 190 -2.17 -2.37 -21.97
C GLU A 190 -1.32 -1.32 -22.74
N GLY A 191 -0.13 -1.69 -23.21
CA GLY A 191 0.78 -0.81 -23.93
C GLY A 191 1.47 0.22 -23.04
N ALA A 192 1.73 -0.11 -21.78
CA ALA A 192 2.51 0.73 -20.88
C ALA A 192 3.97 0.84 -21.37
N ASP A 193 4.54 2.02 -21.22
CA ASP A 193 5.96 2.28 -21.48
C ASP A 193 6.81 1.99 -20.25
N ALA A 194 6.24 2.14 -19.06
CA ALA A 194 6.90 1.82 -17.80
C ALA A 194 5.96 1.07 -16.84
N PHE A 195 6.56 0.24 -15.98
CA PHE A 195 5.88 -0.46 -14.90
C PHE A 195 6.60 -0.23 -13.58
N ILE A 196 5.88 0.30 -12.58
CA ILE A 196 6.39 0.54 -11.24
C ILE A 196 5.80 -0.47 -10.29
N THR A 197 6.66 -1.11 -9.49
CA THR A 197 6.25 -2.04 -8.44
C THR A 197 7.20 -1.97 -7.23
N GLY A 198 6.78 -2.52 -6.09
CA GLY A 198 7.63 -2.61 -4.91
C GLY A 198 8.62 -3.78 -4.96
N GLU A 199 8.20 -4.91 -5.49
CA GLU A 199 9.00 -6.14 -5.53
C GLU A 199 8.90 -6.86 -6.86
N MET A 200 10.01 -7.52 -7.27
CA MET A 200 10.09 -8.33 -8.47
C MET A 200 11.18 -9.39 -8.34
N HIS A 201 10.92 -10.61 -8.80
CA HIS A 201 11.92 -11.67 -8.81
C HIS A 201 12.88 -11.51 -9.99
N TYR A 202 14.12 -12.02 -9.84
CA TYR A 202 15.18 -11.92 -10.84
C TYR A 202 14.74 -12.38 -12.25
N HIS A 203 14.00 -13.48 -12.33
CA HIS A 203 13.58 -14.04 -13.63
C HIS A 203 12.44 -13.26 -14.31
N ASP A 204 11.73 -12.38 -13.58
CA ASP A 204 10.65 -11.57 -14.15
C ASP A 204 11.18 -10.43 -15.04
N TYR A 205 12.50 -10.15 -15.01
CA TYR A 205 13.11 -9.12 -15.84
C TYR A 205 13.41 -9.56 -17.29
N PHE A 206 13.43 -10.87 -17.55
CA PHE A 206 13.77 -11.41 -18.87
C PHE A 206 12.62 -11.26 -19.87
N ASP A 207 12.96 -11.22 -21.15
CA ASP A 207 12.02 -11.13 -22.29
C ASP A 207 11.23 -9.82 -22.37
N HIS A 208 11.67 -8.78 -21.65
CA HIS A 208 11.05 -7.45 -21.63
C HIS A 208 11.97 -6.33 -22.14
N GLU A 209 13.09 -6.70 -22.76
CA GLU A 209 14.05 -5.75 -23.34
C GLU A 209 13.37 -4.89 -24.39
N GLN A 210 13.45 -3.55 -24.21
CA GLN A 210 12.84 -2.55 -25.09
C GLN A 210 11.30 -2.65 -25.23
N GLN A 211 10.62 -3.52 -24.49
CA GLN A 211 9.15 -3.55 -24.42
C GLN A 211 8.63 -2.55 -23.41
N ILE A 212 9.15 -2.57 -22.19
CA ILE A 212 8.69 -1.78 -21.05
C ILE A 212 9.87 -1.44 -20.14
N GLN A 213 9.88 -0.23 -19.56
CA GLN A 213 10.83 0.13 -18.50
C GLN A 213 10.32 -0.37 -17.15
N ILE A 214 11.00 -1.34 -16.58
CA ILE A 214 10.69 -1.82 -15.24
C ILE A 214 11.38 -0.94 -14.21
N CYS A 215 10.64 -0.56 -13.15
CA CYS A 215 11.13 0.23 -12.02
C CYS A 215 10.67 -0.40 -10.71
N VAL A 216 11.57 -1.04 -9.98
CA VAL A 216 11.30 -1.62 -8.66
C VAL A 216 11.85 -0.69 -7.59
N ILE A 217 10.96 -0.15 -6.75
CA ILE A 217 11.27 0.93 -5.82
C ILE A 217 11.33 0.51 -4.35
N GLY A 218 11.00 -0.73 -4.05
CA GLY A 218 10.88 -1.26 -2.69
C GLY A 218 9.43 -1.29 -2.19
N HIS A 219 9.10 -2.32 -1.44
CA HIS A 219 7.75 -2.57 -0.91
C HIS A 219 7.29 -1.39 -0.05
N TYR A 220 8.02 -1.10 1.02
CA TYR A 220 7.74 0.02 1.92
C TYR A 220 7.61 1.35 1.17
N GLN A 221 8.52 1.63 0.25
CA GLN A 221 8.57 2.90 -0.47
C GLN A 221 7.36 3.10 -1.39
N SER A 222 6.82 2.02 -1.94
CA SER A 222 5.62 2.09 -2.79
C SER A 222 4.35 2.32 -1.97
N GLU A 223 4.28 1.86 -0.71
CA GLU A 223 3.05 1.83 0.07
C GLU A 223 3.02 2.78 1.28
N GLN A 224 4.14 3.42 1.64
CA GLN A 224 4.24 4.29 2.81
C GLN A 224 3.22 5.44 2.85
N TYR A 225 2.64 5.80 1.71
CA TYR A 225 1.65 6.87 1.59
C TYR A 225 0.21 6.42 1.89
N THR A 226 -0.01 5.13 2.14
CA THR A 226 -1.32 4.54 2.49
C THR A 226 -1.95 5.23 3.71
N LYS A 227 -1.14 5.63 4.68
CA LYS A 227 -1.58 6.38 5.86
C LYS A 227 -2.26 7.73 5.52
N GLU A 228 -1.90 8.36 4.40
CA GLU A 228 -2.57 9.59 3.93
C GLU A 228 -3.99 9.29 3.42
N ILE A 229 -4.20 8.12 2.82
CA ILE A 229 -5.54 7.66 2.38
C ILE A 229 -6.44 7.46 3.60
N PHE A 230 -5.93 6.77 4.63
CA PHE A 230 -6.67 6.57 5.88
C PHE A 230 -7.06 7.90 6.52
N GLN A 231 -6.11 8.84 6.59
CA GLN A 231 -6.36 10.16 7.14
C GLN A 231 -7.51 10.85 6.41
N SER A 232 -7.47 10.90 5.08
CA SER A 232 -8.51 11.53 4.26
C SER A 232 -9.89 10.89 4.51
N ILE A 233 -9.98 9.55 4.54
CA ILE A 233 -11.24 8.84 4.79
C ILE A 233 -11.79 9.18 6.18
N ILE A 234 -10.93 9.18 7.21
CA ILE A 234 -11.37 9.39 8.59
C ILE A 234 -11.76 10.85 8.82
N GLU A 235 -10.98 11.81 8.33
CA GLU A 235 -11.29 13.25 8.45
C GLU A 235 -12.60 13.60 7.74
N GLU A 236 -12.87 12.98 6.59
CA GLU A 236 -14.10 13.22 5.83
C GLU A 236 -15.34 12.56 6.46
N GLN A 237 -15.22 11.34 7.00
CA GLN A 237 -16.36 10.51 7.38
C GLN A 237 -16.52 10.29 8.90
N CYS A 238 -15.52 10.62 9.71
CA CYS A 238 -15.51 10.35 11.16
C CYS A 238 -15.15 11.61 11.95
N HIS A 239 -16.06 12.59 11.95
CA HIS A 239 -15.82 13.87 12.62
C HIS A 239 -15.54 13.70 14.12
N GLY A 240 -14.56 14.46 14.62
CA GLY A 240 -14.22 14.52 16.05
C GLY A 240 -13.17 13.51 16.50
N VAL A 241 -12.65 12.68 15.60
CA VAL A 241 -11.50 11.80 15.89
C VAL A 241 -10.20 12.45 15.45
N THR A 242 -9.25 12.54 16.35
CA THR A 242 -7.89 13.01 16.01
C THR A 242 -7.11 11.88 15.35
N CYS A 243 -6.55 12.16 14.17
CA CYS A 243 -5.67 11.23 13.43
C CYS A 243 -4.21 11.65 13.57
N HIS A 244 -3.34 10.68 13.81
CA HIS A 244 -1.89 10.84 13.82
C HIS A 244 -1.27 9.95 12.76
N LEU A 245 -0.41 10.50 11.90
CA LEU A 245 0.41 9.71 10.99
C LEU A 245 1.63 9.20 11.75
N SER A 246 1.81 7.90 11.84
CA SER A 246 2.98 7.30 12.51
C SER A 246 4.29 7.85 11.95
N GLN A 247 5.18 8.23 12.85
CA GLN A 247 6.54 8.67 12.55
C GLN A 247 7.56 7.52 12.60
N VAL A 248 7.13 6.34 13.03
CA VAL A 248 7.97 5.15 13.07
C VAL A 248 8.22 4.66 11.65
N ASN A 249 9.49 4.57 11.28
CA ASN A 249 9.89 3.89 10.04
C ASN A 249 9.91 2.38 10.30
N THR A 250 8.96 1.68 9.71
CA THR A 250 8.82 0.22 9.85
C THR A 250 9.54 -0.58 8.78
N ASN A 251 10.23 0.08 7.83
CA ASN A 251 10.96 -0.61 6.77
C ASN A 251 12.07 -1.50 7.36
N PRO A 252 11.99 -2.83 7.20
CA PRO A 252 13.02 -3.74 7.72
C PRO A 252 14.26 -3.81 6.82
N ILE A 253 14.20 -3.21 5.61
CA ILE A 253 15.27 -3.29 4.60
C ILE A 253 16.17 -2.07 4.73
N VAL A 254 17.47 -2.31 4.85
CA VAL A 254 18.51 -1.27 4.88
C VAL A 254 19.31 -1.36 3.59
N TYR A 255 19.46 -0.22 2.91
CA TYR A 255 20.33 -0.08 1.73
C TYR A 255 21.68 0.44 2.17
N LEU A 256 22.77 -0.32 1.92
CA LEU A 256 24.14 -0.05 2.34
C LEU A 256 25.02 0.34 1.16
#